data_5efa35ef9eff6a0823b966e9f7482984
#
_entry.id   5efa35ef9eff6a0823b966e9f7482984
#
_cell.length_a   1.000
_cell.length_b   1.000
_cell.length_c   1.000
_cell.angle_alpha   90.00
_cell.angle_beta   90.00
_cell.angle_gamma   90.00
#
_symmetry.space_group_name_H-M   'P 1'
#
loop_
_entity.id
_entity.type
_entity.pdbx_description
1 polymer ?
#
loop_
_entity_poly.entity_id
_entity_poly.type
_entity_poly.pdbx_seq_one_letter_code
_entity_poly.pdbx_strand_id
1 'polypeptide(L)'
;MKTVLKSTLQTALVASALTFATWAQAATSPLTVPGATTVNAAEAKQLWEDGAIFLDSRKTADWEAGHIPEAVHLDRKNPDVYNSDALNDLAAKDEAIVSYCNGERCLRSAKTAEDLVKLGFKKVYYFRDGFPAWNDAGFPIE
;
A
#
# COMPACT_ATOMS: atom_id res chain seq x y z
N MET A 1 -5.22 58.68 62.77
CA MET A 1 -5.94 58.19 61.61
C MET A 1 -4.99 57.19 60.88
N LYS A 2 -5.31 55.91 60.95
CA LYS A 2 -4.46 54.85 60.31
C LYS A 2 -5.12 54.40 59.03
N THR A 3 -4.52 54.72 57.93
CA THR A 3 -5.02 54.33 56.60
C THR A 3 -4.42 52.93 56.31
N VAL A 4 -5.28 51.91 56.18
CA VAL A 4 -4.91 50.53 55.87
C VAL A 4 -4.92 50.39 54.34
N LEU A 5 -3.74 50.16 53.75
CA LEU A 5 -3.55 49.86 52.36
C LEU A 5 -3.90 48.40 52.15
N LYS A 6 -4.97 48.11 51.44
CA LYS A 6 -5.31 46.73 50.97
C LYS A 6 -4.50 46.42 49.71
N SER A 7 -3.51 45.55 49.85
CA SER A 7 -2.81 44.98 48.73
C SER A 7 -3.62 43.85 48.15
N THR A 8 -4.12 44.03 46.93
CA THR A 8 -4.76 42.98 46.15
C THR A 8 -3.71 42.22 45.36
N LEU A 9 -3.43 40.99 45.79
CA LEU A 9 -2.61 40.04 45.01
C LEU A 9 -3.43 39.54 43.83
N GLN A 10 -3.06 39.97 42.62
CA GLN A 10 -3.56 39.38 41.38
C GLN A 10 -2.69 38.15 41.02
N THR A 11 -3.26 36.98 41.26
CA THR A 11 -2.68 35.69 40.77
C THR A 11 -2.99 35.58 39.29
N ALA A 12 -1.94 35.76 38.47
CA ALA A 12 -2.03 35.46 37.03
C ALA A 12 -1.95 33.95 36.83
N LEU A 13 -3.05 33.34 36.42
CA LEU A 13 -3.08 31.96 35.92
C LEU A 13 -2.48 31.93 34.52
N VAL A 14 -1.25 31.43 34.41
CA VAL A 14 -0.62 31.09 33.11
C VAL A 14 -1.19 29.75 32.66
N ALA A 15 -2.17 29.78 31.77
CA ALA A 15 -2.67 28.60 31.10
C ALA A 15 -1.61 28.16 30.03
N SER A 16 -0.77 27.19 30.37
CA SER A 16 0.09 26.54 29.40
C SER A 16 -0.75 25.66 28.46
N ALA A 17 -1.01 26.17 27.27
CA ALA A 17 -1.60 25.38 26.19
C ALA A 17 -0.55 24.37 25.70
N LEU A 18 -0.68 23.12 26.12
CA LEU A 18 0.04 21.98 25.56
C LEU A 18 -0.50 21.71 24.16
N THR A 19 0.14 22.25 23.14
CA THR A 19 -0.13 21.88 21.75
C THR A 19 0.42 20.47 21.51
N PHE A 20 -0.47 19.47 21.53
CA PHE A 20 -0.15 18.13 21.05
C PHE A 20 0.02 18.21 19.53
N ALA A 21 1.26 18.25 19.05
CA ALA A 21 1.57 18.03 17.66
C ALA A 21 1.26 16.55 17.35
N THR A 22 0.10 16.28 16.76
CA THR A 22 -0.21 14.97 16.19
C THR A 22 0.67 14.77 14.98
N TRP A 23 1.71 13.99 15.14
CA TRP A 23 2.53 13.55 14.02
C TRP A 23 1.67 12.60 13.20
N ALA A 24 1.23 13.05 12.03
CA ALA A 24 0.56 12.20 11.06
C ALA A 24 1.58 11.16 10.58
N GLN A 25 1.49 9.94 11.11
CA GLN A 25 2.29 8.83 10.59
C GLN A 25 1.78 8.49 9.19
N ALA A 26 2.70 8.42 8.22
CA ALA A 26 2.37 7.96 6.88
C ALA A 26 1.79 6.53 6.98
N ALA A 27 0.64 6.29 6.32
CA ALA A 27 0.00 5.00 6.34
C ALA A 27 0.92 3.95 5.70
N THR A 28 1.17 2.86 6.43
CA THR A 28 1.85 1.67 5.90
C THR A 28 0.82 0.63 5.47
N SER A 29 1.16 -0.14 4.44
CA SER A 29 0.32 -1.24 3.98
C SER A 29 0.26 -2.34 5.04
N PRO A 30 -0.87 -3.07 5.14
CA PRO A 30 -1.01 -4.16 6.10
C PRO A 30 0.03 -5.27 5.83
N LEU A 31 0.40 -6.02 6.86
CA LEU A 31 1.31 -7.16 6.72
C LEU A 31 0.65 -8.32 5.95
N THR A 32 -0.65 -8.46 6.10
CA THR A 32 -1.45 -9.51 5.45
C THR A 32 -2.75 -8.94 4.90
N VAL A 33 -3.29 -9.59 3.89
CA VAL A 33 -4.62 -9.32 3.33
C VAL A 33 -5.47 -10.59 3.50
N PRO A 34 -6.64 -10.53 4.15
CA PRO A 34 -7.51 -11.68 4.32
C PRO A 34 -7.87 -12.32 2.97
N GLY A 35 -7.67 -13.63 2.85
CA GLY A 35 -7.93 -14.38 1.62
C GLY A 35 -6.81 -14.34 0.58
N ALA A 36 -5.75 -13.58 0.83
CA ALA A 36 -4.53 -13.59 0.02
C ALA A 36 -3.33 -14.11 0.82
N THR A 37 -2.35 -14.67 0.11
CA THR A 37 -1.09 -15.14 0.69
C THR A 37 -0.02 -14.06 0.53
N THR A 38 0.55 -13.56 1.63
CA THR A 38 1.68 -12.62 1.58
C THR A 38 2.94 -13.39 1.18
N VAL A 39 3.69 -12.83 0.21
CA VAL A 39 4.93 -13.44 -0.31
C VAL A 39 6.08 -12.44 -0.27
N ASN A 40 7.30 -12.95 -0.07
CA ASN A 40 8.54 -12.20 -0.19
C ASN A 40 9.06 -12.20 -1.64
N ALA A 41 10.19 -11.52 -1.91
CA ALA A 41 10.75 -11.40 -3.26
C ALA A 41 11.15 -12.75 -3.87
N ALA A 42 11.71 -13.68 -3.09
CA ALA A 42 12.10 -15.00 -3.59
C ALA A 42 10.89 -15.87 -3.94
N GLU A 43 9.84 -15.82 -3.11
CA GLU A 43 8.58 -16.52 -3.37
C GLU A 43 7.84 -15.90 -4.57
N ALA A 44 7.87 -14.58 -4.70
CA ALA A 44 7.31 -13.88 -5.87
C ALA A 44 8.07 -14.29 -7.15
N LYS A 45 9.40 -14.40 -7.09
CA LYS A 45 10.21 -14.85 -8.23
C LYS A 45 9.84 -16.27 -8.66
N GLN A 46 9.63 -17.18 -7.71
CA GLN A 46 9.19 -18.54 -8.02
C GLN A 46 7.81 -18.55 -8.68
N LEU A 47 6.86 -17.74 -8.15
CA LEU A 47 5.53 -17.61 -8.77
C LEU A 47 5.60 -17.08 -10.20
N TRP A 48 6.51 -16.13 -10.47
CA TRP A 48 6.74 -15.61 -11.81
C TRP A 48 7.28 -16.70 -12.76
N GLU A 49 8.24 -17.49 -12.31
CA GLU A 49 8.80 -18.65 -13.06
C GLU A 49 7.74 -19.73 -13.32
N ASP A 50 6.79 -19.89 -12.39
CA ASP A 50 5.68 -20.85 -12.51
C ASP A 50 4.52 -20.29 -13.37
N GLY A 51 4.65 -19.08 -13.92
CA GLY A 51 3.67 -18.48 -14.83
C GLY A 51 2.50 -17.80 -14.15
N ALA A 52 2.62 -17.40 -12.89
CA ALA A 52 1.59 -16.56 -12.24
C ALA A 52 1.49 -15.21 -12.94
N ILE A 53 0.27 -14.66 -12.98
CA ILE A 53 -0.01 -13.35 -13.54
C ILE A 53 0.39 -12.29 -12.52
N PHE A 54 1.29 -11.37 -12.90
CA PHE A 54 1.67 -10.23 -12.09
C PHE A 54 0.85 -9.01 -12.44
N LEU A 55 0.25 -8.39 -11.44
CA LEU A 55 -0.57 -7.19 -11.58
C LEU A 55 0.14 -6.00 -10.93
N ASP A 56 0.62 -5.09 -11.77
CA ASP A 56 1.21 -3.83 -11.35
C ASP A 56 0.13 -2.78 -11.14
N SER A 57 -0.08 -2.38 -9.90
CA SER A 57 -1.09 -1.39 -9.52
C SER A 57 -0.53 0.03 -9.34
N ARG A 58 0.73 0.26 -9.75
CA ARG A 58 1.41 1.56 -9.65
C ARG A 58 0.84 2.56 -10.67
N LYS A 59 1.23 3.83 -10.51
CA LYS A 59 0.97 4.85 -11.54
C LYS A 59 1.77 4.55 -12.81
N THR A 60 1.27 5.00 -13.96
CA THR A 60 1.89 4.76 -15.27
C THR A 60 3.36 5.15 -15.33
N ALA A 61 3.73 6.32 -14.78
CA ALA A 61 5.13 6.76 -14.79
C ALA A 61 6.10 5.83 -14.03
N ASP A 62 5.65 5.16 -12.96
CA ASP A 62 6.47 4.19 -12.23
C ASP A 62 6.60 2.88 -13.00
N TRP A 63 5.54 2.46 -13.68
CA TRP A 63 5.54 1.28 -14.54
C TRP A 63 6.44 1.47 -15.77
N GLU A 64 6.35 2.63 -16.44
CA GLU A 64 7.19 2.98 -17.58
C GLU A 64 8.69 3.09 -17.23
N ALA A 65 9.02 3.47 -15.99
CA ALA A 65 10.40 3.55 -15.50
C ALA A 65 11.02 2.16 -15.24
N GLY A 66 10.24 1.10 -15.21
CA GLY A 66 10.64 -0.27 -15.04
C GLY A 66 9.61 -1.09 -14.27
N HIS A 67 9.39 -2.32 -14.67
CA HIS A 67 8.40 -3.22 -14.07
C HIS A 67 8.84 -4.69 -14.15
N ILE A 68 8.13 -5.56 -13.45
CA ILE A 68 8.35 -7.00 -13.52
C ILE A 68 7.92 -7.47 -14.93
N PRO A 69 8.76 -8.25 -15.64
CA PRO A 69 8.46 -8.65 -17.01
C PRO A 69 7.11 -9.35 -17.13
N GLU A 70 6.39 -9.06 -18.21
CA GLU A 70 5.06 -9.62 -18.52
C GLU A 70 3.97 -9.20 -17.52
N ALA A 71 4.23 -8.27 -16.60
CA ALA A 71 3.21 -7.78 -15.68
C ALA A 71 2.10 -7.02 -16.42
N VAL A 72 0.86 -7.27 -16.04
CA VAL A 72 -0.27 -6.47 -16.48
C VAL A 72 -0.32 -5.17 -15.69
N HIS A 73 -0.37 -4.03 -16.36
CA HIS A 73 -0.47 -2.73 -15.71
C HIS A 73 -1.92 -2.25 -15.62
N LEU A 74 -2.40 -2.07 -14.40
CA LEU A 74 -3.67 -1.41 -14.12
C LEU A 74 -3.46 -0.37 -13.00
N ASP A 75 -3.26 0.90 -13.38
CA ASP A 75 -3.13 1.99 -12.39
C ASP A 75 -4.40 2.07 -11.54
N ARG A 76 -4.31 1.64 -10.28
CA ARG A 76 -5.44 1.53 -9.36
C ARG A 76 -6.16 2.87 -9.11
N LYS A 77 -5.54 3.99 -9.39
CA LYS A 77 -6.16 5.33 -9.26
C LYS A 77 -6.85 5.81 -10.54
N ASN A 78 -6.68 5.09 -11.64
CA ASN A 78 -7.34 5.41 -12.89
C ASN A 78 -8.55 4.50 -13.11
N PRO A 79 -9.80 4.98 -12.90
CA PRO A 79 -10.99 4.15 -13.02
C PRO A 79 -11.29 3.70 -14.46
N ASP A 80 -10.70 4.35 -15.47
CA ASP A 80 -10.89 3.96 -16.87
C ASP A 80 -10.19 2.64 -17.20
N VAL A 81 -9.10 2.32 -16.48
CA VAL A 81 -8.35 1.08 -16.68
C VAL A 81 -8.46 0.11 -15.52
N TYR A 82 -8.71 0.59 -14.30
CA TYR A 82 -8.85 -0.23 -13.09
C TYR A 82 -10.31 -0.28 -12.66
N ASN A 83 -10.99 -1.35 -13.02
CA ASN A 83 -12.37 -1.62 -12.66
C ASN A 83 -12.61 -3.14 -12.52
N SER A 84 -13.81 -3.56 -12.10
CA SER A 84 -14.13 -4.96 -11.88
C SER A 84 -14.08 -5.79 -13.14
N ASP A 85 -14.42 -5.23 -14.28
CA ASP A 85 -14.41 -5.95 -15.56
C ASP A 85 -12.95 -6.23 -15.98
N ALA A 86 -12.08 -5.22 -15.95
CA ALA A 86 -10.67 -5.38 -16.23
C ALA A 86 -9.99 -6.40 -15.28
N LEU A 87 -10.37 -6.41 -13.99
CA LEU A 87 -9.86 -7.41 -13.04
C LEU A 87 -10.41 -8.82 -13.34
N ASN A 88 -11.67 -8.95 -13.73
CA ASN A 88 -12.25 -10.24 -14.09
C ASN A 88 -11.66 -10.84 -15.37
N ASP A 89 -11.21 -9.97 -16.29
CA ASP A 89 -10.63 -10.38 -17.57
C ASP A 89 -9.14 -10.78 -17.47
N LEU A 90 -8.50 -10.55 -16.29
CA LEU A 90 -7.07 -10.88 -16.09
C LEU A 90 -6.79 -12.38 -16.24
N ALA A 91 -7.65 -13.23 -15.68
CA ALA A 91 -7.37 -14.64 -15.52
C ALA A 91 -8.65 -15.43 -15.15
N ALA A 92 -8.59 -16.75 -15.28
CA ALA A 92 -9.57 -17.62 -14.65
C ALA A 92 -9.45 -17.58 -13.11
N LYS A 93 -10.54 -17.85 -12.40
CA LYS A 93 -10.63 -17.69 -10.94
C LYS A 93 -9.71 -18.63 -10.13
N ASP A 94 -9.18 -19.65 -10.75
CA ASP A 94 -8.26 -20.64 -10.17
C ASP A 94 -6.79 -20.43 -10.59
N GLU A 95 -6.51 -19.44 -11.44
CA GLU A 95 -5.16 -19.03 -11.77
C GLU A 95 -4.52 -18.19 -10.67
N ALA A 96 -3.19 -18.22 -10.60
CA ALA A 96 -2.42 -17.47 -9.60
C ALA A 96 -2.22 -16.03 -10.06
N ILE A 97 -2.58 -15.06 -9.21
CA ILE A 97 -2.34 -13.63 -9.45
C ILE A 97 -1.52 -13.05 -8.30
N VAL A 98 -0.45 -12.36 -8.64
CA VAL A 98 0.42 -11.64 -7.69
C VAL A 98 0.18 -10.14 -7.83
N SER A 99 -0.34 -9.51 -6.80
CA SER A 99 -0.51 -8.05 -6.73
C SER A 99 0.71 -7.37 -6.13
N TYR A 100 1.29 -6.38 -6.80
CA TYR A 100 2.43 -5.62 -6.29
C TYR A 100 2.32 -4.11 -6.53
N CYS A 101 3.14 -3.36 -5.79
CA CYS A 101 3.26 -1.90 -5.87
C CYS A 101 4.70 -1.45 -5.53
N ASN A 102 4.86 -0.24 -5.02
CA ASN A 102 6.15 0.37 -4.62
C ASN A 102 6.57 0.06 -3.17
N GLY A 103 6.19 -1.08 -2.60
CA GLY A 103 6.61 -1.50 -1.26
C GLY A 103 5.64 -1.11 -0.15
N GLU A 104 6.11 -1.18 1.09
CA GLU A 104 5.26 -1.12 2.30
C GLU A 104 4.48 0.19 2.51
N ARG A 105 4.93 1.28 1.90
CA ARG A 105 4.21 2.57 1.97
C ARG A 105 3.15 2.74 0.89
N CYS A 106 3.00 1.75 0.02
CA CYS A 106 2.01 1.76 -1.05
C CYS A 106 0.81 0.87 -0.69
N LEU A 107 -0.35 1.47 -0.50
CA LEU A 107 -1.58 0.74 -0.17
C LEU A 107 -2.26 0.09 -1.38
N ARG A 108 -1.81 0.37 -2.61
CA ARG A 108 -2.51 -0.06 -3.82
C ARG A 108 -2.54 -1.57 -3.97
N SER A 109 -1.40 -2.24 -3.77
CA SER A 109 -1.32 -3.71 -3.90
C SER A 109 -2.16 -4.45 -2.87
N ALA A 110 -2.22 -3.97 -1.61
CA ALA A 110 -3.10 -4.56 -0.60
C ALA A 110 -4.56 -4.44 -1.00
N LYS A 111 -4.99 -3.24 -1.42
CA LYS A 111 -6.37 -2.99 -1.87
C LYS A 111 -6.71 -3.76 -3.15
N THR A 112 -5.76 -3.92 -4.05
CA THR A 112 -5.93 -4.73 -5.26
C THR A 112 -6.09 -6.21 -4.90
N ALA A 113 -5.29 -6.74 -3.97
CA ALA A 113 -5.45 -8.09 -3.47
C ALA A 113 -6.82 -8.31 -2.81
N GLU A 114 -7.31 -7.34 -2.02
CA GLU A 114 -8.67 -7.38 -1.46
C GLU A 114 -9.75 -7.43 -2.55
N ASP A 115 -9.62 -6.61 -3.60
CA ASP A 115 -10.58 -6.57 -4.71
C ASP A 115 -10.59 -7.90 -5.46
N LEU A 116 -9.43 -8.50 -5.73
CA LEU A 116 -9.30 -9.82 -6.37
C LEU A 116 -9.97 -10.92 -5.53
N VAL A 117 -9.74 -10.93 -4.22
CA VAL A 117 -10.39 -11.88 -3.30
C VAL A 117 -11.92 -11.71 -3.32
N LYS A 118 -12.43 -10.46 -3.27
CA LYS A 118 -13.86 -10.16 -3.35
C LYS A 118 -14.48 -10.60 -4.66
N LEU A 119 -13.74 -10.55 -5.76
CA LEU A 119 -14.17 -11.02 -7.08
C LEU A 119 -14.11 -12.55 -7.23
N GLY A 120 -13.67 -13.27 -6.20
CA GLY A 120 -13.68 -14.73 -6.15
C GLY A 120 -12.46 -15.41 -6.73
N PHE A 121 -11.36 -14.69 -6.94
CA PHE A 121 -10.07 -15.32 -7.27
C PHE A 121 -9.57 -16.14 -6.09
N LYS A 122 -9.13 -17.39 -6.35
CA LYS A 122 -8.81 -18.36 -5.29
C LYS A 122 -7.34 -18.38 -4.91
N LYS A 123 -6.45 -17.94 -5.80
CA LYS A 123 -4.99 -17.94 -5.62
C LYS A 123 -4.46 -16.52 -5.77
N VAL A 124 -4.75 -15.68 -4.77
CA VAL A 124 -4.30 -14.29 -4.71
C VAL A 124 -3.06 -14.21 -3.83
N TYR A 125 -1.99 -13.66 -4.38
CA TYR A 125 -0.73 -13.42 -3.69
C TYR A 125 -0.50 -11.92 -3.52
N TYR A 126 -0.08 -11.53 -2.33
CA TYR A 126 0.20 -10.16 -1.96
C TYR A 126 1.70 -9.96 -1.80
N PHE A 127 2.36 -9.40 -2.80
CA PHE A 127 3.77 -9.05 -2.75
C PHE A 127 3.94 -7.65 -2.16
N ARG A 128 3.91 -7.58 -0.81
CA ARG A 128 3.92 -6.33 -0.04
C ARG A 128 5.16 -5.49 -0.28
N ASP A 129 6.34 -6.12 -0.32
CA ASP A 129 7.63 -5.44 -0.50
C ASP A 129 7.80 -4.92 -1.93
N GLY A 130 7.05 -5.47 -2.87
CA GLY A 130 6.81 -4.96 -4.19
C GLY A 130 8.03 -4.80 -5.10
N PHE A 131 7.89 -3.93 -6.08
CA PHE A 131 8.92 -3.71 -7.09
C PHE A 131 10.29 -3.33 -6.53
N PRO A 132 10.43 -2.51 -5.47
CA PRO A 132 11.75 -2.23 -4.89
C PRO A 132 12.49 -3.48 -4.44
N ALA A 133 11.82 -4.40 -3.73
CA ALA A 133 12.45 -5.64 -3.27
C ALA A 133 12.79 -6.59 -4.44
N TRP A 134 11.98 -6.62 -5.49
CA TRP A 134 12.28 -7.35 -6.72
C TRP A 134 13.55 -6.83 -7.40
N ASN A 135 13.65 -5.51 -7.57
CA ASN A 135 14.80 -4.85 -8.18
C ASN A 135 16.08 -4.98 -7.33
N ASP A 136 15.98 -4.81 -6.01
CA ASP A 136 17.10 -4.94 -5.07
C ASP A 136 17.65 -6.38 -5.03
N ALA A 137 16.80 -7.38 -5.30
CA ALA A 137 17.22 -8.78 -5.46
C ALA A 137 17.94 -9.06 -6.79
N GLY A 138 18.00 -8.09 -7.70
CA GLY A 138 18.63 -8.23 -9.02
C GLY A 138 17.82 -9.10 -9.99
N PHE A 139 16.51 -9.22 -9.79
CA PHE A 139 15.65 -10.00 -10.67
C PHE A 139 15.35 -9.24 -11.98
N PRO A 140 14.93 -9.94 -13.05
CA PRO A 140 14.68 -9.33 -14.36
C PRO A 140 13.66 -8.19 -14.28
N ILE A 141 13.89 -7.13 -15.04
CA ILE A 141 12.95 -5.99 -15.22
C ILE A 141 12.87 -5.64 -16.72
N GLU A 142 11.76 -5.07 -17.13
CA GLU A 142 11.55 -4.44 -18.43
C GLU A 142 10.92 -3.07 -18.33
#